data_16cc57e26ae0d1e4275526ac476a98e4
#
_entry.id   16cc57e26ae0d1e4275526ac476a98e4
#
_cell.length_a   1.000
_cell.length_b   1.000
_cell.length_c   1.000
_cell.angle_alpha   90.00
_cell.angle_beta   90.00
_cell.angle_gamma   90.00
#
_symmetry.space_group_name_H-M   'P 1'
#
loop_
_entity.id
_entity.type
_entity.pdbx_description
1 polymer ?
#
loop_
_entity_poly.entity_id
_entity_poly.type
_entity_poly.pdbx_seq_one_letter_code
_entity_poly.pdbx_strand_id
1 'polypeptide(L)'
;LLVFGALRAGVPVAPISPNYALSGDFTRLDHALSVVDPGLVFAQDSVRFNAALDRTKAQVVTVDGKRGTAFGALASCSIDASVAERRLHITPDTPAKILFTSGSTGFPRGVLNTHGNLAAAAEMNRSLGEPLDENRIGVSLDWLPWHHTWGGNSNLNGIVRSAGSLYIDGGRPVPGRFQETLENLRELSPTSFATVPAAYPLLLEALERDEDLRAKFFKNLRGLGYG
;
A
#
# COMPACT_ATOMS: atom_id res chain seq x y z
N LEU A 1 -9.64 1.26 -1.75
CA LEU A 1 -10.96 1.63 -1.19
C LEU A 1 -11.16 1.06 0.21
N LEU A 2 -11.05 -0.27 0.43
CA LEU A 2 -11.32 -0.91 1.72
C LEU A 2 -10.49 -0.33 2.88
N VAL A 3 -9.17 -0.15 2.68
CA VAL A 3 -8.28 0.43 3.70
C VAL A 3 -8.74 1.83 4.12
N PHE A 4 -9.00 2.72 3.16
CA PHE A 4 -9.43 4.09 3.48
C PHE A 4 -10.85 4.14 4.04
N GLY A 5 -11.74 3.25 3.59
CA GLY A 5 -13.07 3.10 4.17
C GLY A 5 -13.01 2.70 5.65
N ALA A 6 -12.19 1.69 5.97
CA ALA A 6 -11.98 1.24 7.34
C ALA A 6 -11.38 2.35 8.23
N LEU A 7 -10.31 3.01 7.78
CA LEU A 7 -9.70 4.13 8.49
C LEU A 7 -10.71 5.26 8.76
N ARG A 8 -11.54 5.61 7.76
CA ARG A 8 -12.59 6.62 7.90
C ARG A 8 -13.68 6.22 8.91
N ALA A 9 -13.92 4.93 9.09
CA ALA A 9 -14.86 4.39 10.07
C ALA A 9 -14.22 4.15 11.45
N GLY A 10 -12.95 4.51 11.65
CA GLY A 10 -12.23 4.25 12.90
C GLY A 10 -11.91 2.76 13.12
N VAL A 11 -11.90 1.97 12.05
CA VAL A 11 -11.56 0.54 12.09
C VAL A 11 -10.09 0.36 11.70
N PRO A 12 -9.25 -0.17 12.59
CA PRO A 12 -7.85 -0.39 12.28
C PRO A 12 -7.67 -1.48 11.21
N VAL A 13 -6.65 -1.32 10.36
CA VAL A 13 -6.34 -2.28 9.30
C VAL A 13 -4.97 -2.90 9.52
N ALA A 14 -4.82 -4.18 9.22
CA ALA A 14 -3.57 -4.91 9.27
C ALA A 14 -3.23 -5.46 7.87
N PRO A 15 -2.53 -4.70 7.01
CA PRO A 15 -2.05 -5.22 5.73
C PRO A 15 -1.00 -6.31 5.98
N ILE A 16 -1.28 -7.53 5.50
CA ILE A 16 -0.41 -8.70 5.68
C ILE A 16 0.39 -8.95 4.41
N SER A 17 1.65 -9.34 4.56
CA SER A 17 2.48 -9.76 3.43
C SER A 17 1.85 -10.95 2.71
N PRO A 18 1.64 -10.89 1.38
CA PRO A 18 1.15 -12.03 0.62
C PRO A 18 2.02 -13.29 0.78
N ASN A 19 3.30 -13.12 1.08
CA ASN A 19 4.20 -14.26 1.32
C ASN A 19 3.81 -15.10 2.53
N TYR A 20 3.17 -14.52 3.57
CA TYR A 20 2.67 -15.28 4.70
C TYR A 20 1.52 -16.22 4.32
N ALA A 21 0.79 -15.86 3.27
CA ALA A 21 -0.37 -16.61 2.79
C ALA A 21 -0.05 -17.56 1.63
N LEU A 22 1.09 -17.38 0.94
CA LEU A 22 1.42 -18.09 -0.30
C LEU A 22 2.64 -19.01 -0.19
N SER A 23 3.38 -18.99 0.92
CA SER A 23 4.61 -19.78 1.10
C SER A 23 4.36 -21.28 1.34
N GLY A 24 3.12 -21.67 1.65
CA GLY A 24 2.78 -23.02 2.10
C GLY A 24 3.04 -23.26 3.60
N ASP A 25 3.87 -22.45 4.24
CA ASP A 25 4.03 -22.42 5.70
C ASP A 25 3.22 -21.25 6.27
N PHE A 26 2.14 -21.58 6.97
CA PHE A 26 1.23 -20.59 7.55
C PHE A 26 1.60 -20.11 8.96
N THR A 27 2.73 -20.54 9.51
CA THR A 27 3.14 -20.20 10.88
C THR A 27 3.12 -18.68 11.13
N ARG A 28 3.64 -17.88 10.17
CA ARG A 28 3.63 -16.41 10.28
C ARG A 28 2.24 -15.81 10.08
N LEU A 29 1.42 -16.41 9.23
CA LEU A 29 0.04 -15.99 9.03
C LEU A 29 -0.80 -16.25 10.28
N ASP A 30 -0.72 -17.46 10.84
CA ASP A 30 -1.44 -17.87 12.04
C ASP A 30 -1.06 -16.95 13.23
N HIS A 31 0.23 -16.65 13.37
CA HIS A 31 0.70 -15.70 14.38
C HIS A 31 0.10 -14.30 14.16
N ALA A 32 0.14 -13.78 12.92
CA ALA A 32 -0.42 -12.47 12.63
C ALA A 32 -1.94 -12.42 12.90
N LEU A 33 -2.69 -13.46 12.50
CA LEU A 33 -4.12 -13.59 12.78
C LEU A 33 -4.40 -13.64 14.28
N SER A 34 -3.59 -14.37 15.07
CA SER A 34 -3.76 -14.44 16.53
C SER A 34 -3.49 -13.11 17.24
N VAL A 35 -2.55 -12.30 16.71
CA VAL A 35 -2.22 -10.98 17.28
C VAL A 35 -3.32 -9.95 16.95
N VAL A 36 -3.87 -10.00 15.74
CA VAL A 36 -4.85 -9.00 15.25
C VAL A 36 -6.27 -9.37 15.67
N ASP A 37 -6.59 -10.67 15.75
CA ASP A 37 -7.93 -11.21 15.95
C ASP A 37 -8.98 -10.49 15.07
N PRO A 38 -8.87 -10.61 13.74
CA PRO A 38 -9.66 -9.78 12.84
C PRO A 38 -11.13 -10.21 12.78
N GLY A 39 -12.05 -9.25 12.79
CA GLY A 39 -13.47 -9.50 12.49
C GLY A 39 -13.74 -9.71 10.99
N LEU A 40 -12.86 -9.19 10.11
CA LEU A 40 -12.96 -9.30 8.66
C LEU A 40 -11.59 -9.53 8.04
N VAL A 41 -11.50 -10.45 7.09
CA VAL A 41 -10.31 -10.71 6.26
C VAL A 41 -10.68 -10.49 4.79
N PHE A 42 -9.86 -9.68 4.10
CA PHE A 42 -9.99 -9.43 2.67
C PHE A 42 -8.87 -10.13 1.90
N ALA A 43 -9.21 -10.81 0.83
CA ALA A 43 -8.28 -11.33 -0.16
C ALA A 43 -8.75 -10.96 -1.59
N GLN A 44 -7.80 -10.58 -2.44
CA GLN A 44 -8.12 -10.20 -3.82
C GLN A 44 -8.65 -11.39 -4.63
N ASP A 45 -8.06 -12.55 -4.47
CA ASP A 45 -8.31 -13.75 -5.28
C ASP A 45 -8.63 -14.93 -4.35
N SER A 46 -9.87 -15.44 -4.44
CA SER A 46 -10.35 -16.51 -3.59
C SER A 46 -9.64 -17.85 -3.83
N VAL A 47 -9.22 -18.11 -5.07
CA VAL A 47 -8.53 -19.36 -5.45
C VAL A 47 -7.09 -19.33 -4.99
N ARG A 48 -6.38 -18.25 -5.31
CA ARG A 48 -4.97 -18.09 -4.96
C ARG A 48 -4.71 -18.14 -3.45
N PHE A 49 -5.63 -17.53 -2.67
CA PHE A 49 -5.52 -17.44 -1.21
C PHE A 49 -6.37 -18.48 -0.47
N ASN A 50 -6.93 -19.49 -1.17
CA ASN A 50 -7.89 -20.42 -0.58
C ASN A 50 -7.38 -21.07 0.71
N ALA A 51 -6.19 -21.67 0.68
CA ALA A 51 -5.60 -22.34 1.85
C ALA A 51 -5.32 -21.37 3.02
N ALA A 52 -4.95 -20.12 2.74
CA ALA A 52 -4.77 -19.10 3.76
C ALA A 52 -6.10 -18.66 4.38
N LEU A 53 -7.16 -18.59 3.58
CA LEU A 53 -8.50 -18.25 4.05
C LEU A 53 -9.12 -19.33 4.95
N ASP A 54 -8.64 -20.59 4.86
CA ASP A 54 -9.03 -21.66 5.78
C ASP A 54 -8.47 -21.46 7.21
N ARG A 55 -7.48 -20.59 7.38
CA ARG A 55 -6.83 -20.30 8.66
C ARG A 55 -7.60 -19.32 9.53
N THR A 56 -8.63 -18.67 9.04
CA THR A 56 -9.41 -17.66 9.79
C THR A 56 -10.85 -18.08 10.01
N LYS A 57 -11.41 -17.63 11.14
CA LYS A 57 -12.86 -17.69 11.44
C LYS A 57 -13.56 -16.37 11.18
N ALA A 58 -12.80 -15.33 10.80
CA ALA A 58 -13.35 -14.03 10.49
C ALA A 58 -14.24 -14.04 9.26
N GLN A 59 -15.06 -13.03 9.11
CA GLN A 59 -15.81 -12.81 7.87
C GLN A 59 -14.83 -12.65 6.71
N VAL A 60 -15.00 -13.43 5.66
CA VAL A 60 -14.18 -13.37 4.47
C VAL A 60 -14.83 -12.49 3.42
N VAL A 61 -14.05 -11.59 2.81
CA VAL A 61 -14.43 -10.78 1.66
C VAL A 61 -13.43 -11.02 0.54
N THR A 62 -13.91 -11.33 -0.66
CA THR A 62 -13.06 -11.49 -1.86
C THR A 62 -13.59 -10.65 -3.02
N VAL A 63 -12.75 -10.33 -4.00
CA VAL A 63 -13.19 -9.52 -5.14
C VAL A 63 -14.24 -10.29 -5.96
N ASP A 64 -14.00 -11.56 -6.22
CA ASP A 64 -14.88 -12.41 -7.04
C ASP A 64 -16.11 -12.97 -6.29
N GLY A 65 -16.14 -12.86 -4.96
CA GLY A 65 -17.24 -13.37 -4.12
C GLY A 65 -17.37 -14.89 -4.10
N LYS A 66 -16.45 -15.64 -4.71
CA LYS A 66 -16.51 -17.11 -4.72
C LYS A 66 -16.24 -17.72 -3.35
N ARG A 67 -15.64 -16.94 -2.48
CA ARG A 67 -15.47 -17.28 -1.08
C ARG A 67 -15.83 -16.10 -0.19
N GLY A 68 -16.82 -16.28 0.66
CA GLY A 68 -17.35 -15.23 1.52
C GLY A 68 -18.19 -14.20 0.77
N THR A 69 -18.12 -12.94 1.18
CA THR A 69 -18.86 -11.84 0.58
C THR A 69 -18.09 -11.25 -0.59
N ALA A 70 -18.74 -10.92 -1.70
CA ALA A 70 -18.15 -10.18 -2.78
C ALA A 70 -17.83 -8.74 -2.36
N PHE A 71 -16.64 -8.24 -2.70
CA PHE A 71 -16.27 -6.85 -2.40
C PHE A 71 -17.26 -5.84 -3.01
N GLY A 72 -17.78 -6.12 -4.21
CA GLY A 72 -18.80 -5.28 -4.84
C GLY A 72 -20.08 -5.15 -4.01
N ALA A 73 -20.54 -6.24 -3.38
CA ALA A 73 -21.68 -6.21 -2.49
C ALA A 73 -21.40 -5.36 -1.23
N LEU A 74 -20.21 -5.51 -0.65
CA LEU A 74 -19.80 -4.67 0.49
C LEU A 74 -19.74 -3.19 0.10
N ALA A 75 -19.18 -2.87 -1.08
CA ALA A 75 -19.04 -1.51 -1.57
C ALA A 75 -20.39 -0.84 -1.93
N SER A 76 -21.43 -1.65 -2.17
CA SER A 76 -22.79 -1.19 -2.50
C SER A 76 -23.68 -1.03 -1.27
N CYS A 77 -23.21 -1.38 -0.06
CA CYS A 77 -23.98 -1.15 1.15
C CYS A 77 -24.23 0.34 1.37
N SER A 78 -25.45 0.67 1.80
CA SER A 78 -25.79 2.03 2.23
C SER A 78 -24.95 2.41 3.45
N ILE A 79 -24.49 3.66 3.48
CA ILE A 79 -23.78 4.19 4.64
C ILE A 79 -24.80 4.44 5.75
N ASP A 80 -24.66 3.74 6.85
CA ASP A 80 -25.45 3.94 8.05
C ASP A 80 -25.00 5.23 8.79
N ALA A 81 -25.93 5.91 9.44
CA ALA A 81 -25.65 7.08 10.28
C ALA A 81 -24.61 6.79 11.38
N SER A 82 -24.54 5.55 11.87
CA SER A 82 -23.55 5.11 12.86
C SER A 82 -22.09 5.27 12.36
N VAL A 83 -21.83 5.16 11.06
CA VAL A 83 -20.51 5.39 10.49
C VAL A 83 -20.11 6.87 10.57
N ALA A 84 -21.07 7.77 10.32
CA ALA A 84 -20.86 9.21 10.46
C ALA A 84 -20.58 9.59 11.92
N GLU A 85 -21.31 9.00 12.84
CA GLU A 85 -21.12 9.19 14.27
C GLU A 85 -19.77 8.66 14.74
N ARG A 86 -19.39 7.42 14.38
CA ARG A 86 -18.08 6.85 14.71
C ARG A 86 -16.92 7.74 14.25
N ARG A 87 -17.05 8.36 13.09
CA ARG A 87 -16.01 9.26 12.57
C ARG A 87 -15.75 10.45 13.49
N LEU A 88 -16.76 10.94 14.21
CA LEU A 88 -16.63 12.04 15.15
C LEU A 88 -15.82 11.68 16.41
N HIS A 89 -15.68 10.38 16.68
CA HIS A 89 -14.93 9.87 17.82
C HIS A 89 -13.47 9.48 17.47
N ILE A 90 -13.05 9.66 16.20
CA ILE A 90 -11.66 9.41 15.81
C ILE A 90 -10.78 10.53 16.37
N THR A 91 -9.80 10.14 17.18
CA THR A 91 -8.80 11.02 17.78
C THR A 91 -7.42 10.68 17.25
N PRO A 92 -6.39 11.51 17.51
CA PRO A 92 -5.01 11.15 17.19
C PRO A 92 -4.56 9.81 17.78
N ASP A 93 -5.08 9.40 18.93
CA ASP A 93 -4.71 8.14 19.60
C ASP A 93 -5.50 6.93 19.09
N THR A 94 -6.50 7.13 18.25
CA THR A 94 -7.27 6.03 17.67
C THR A 94 -6.38 5.12 16.83
N PRO A 95 -6.37 3.79 17.06
CA PRO A 95 -5.67 2.83 16.23
C PRO A 95 -6.05 2.93 14.76
N ALA A 96 -5.06 2.96 13.86
CA ALA A 96 -5.28 3.09 12.42
C ALA A 96 -4.71 1.91 11.63
N LYS A 97 -3.44 1.57 11.83
CA LYS A 97 -2.80 0.46 11.12
C LYS A 97 -1.95 -0.38 12.07
N ILE A 98 -1.90 -1.68 11.80
CA ILE A 98 -0.93 -2.59 12.40
C ILE A 98 -0.05 -3.12 11.27
N LEU A 99 1.24 -2.76 11.28
CA LEU A 99 2.22 -3.23 10.30
C LEU A 99 3.12 -4.26 10.94
N PHE A 100 3.30 -5.40 10.29
CA PHE A 100 4.16 -6.47 10.77
C PHE A 100 5.59 -6.29 10.29
N THR A 101 6.53 -6.23 11.24
CA THR A 101 7.97 -6.19 10.97
C THR A 101 8.56 -7.59 11.02
N SER A 102 9.69 -7.80 10.34
CA SER A 102 10.40 -9.09 10.26
C SER A 102 11.10 -9.51 11.55
N GLY A 103 10.66 -9.08 12.71
CA GLY A 103 11.17 -9.38 14.04
C GLY A 103 12.49 -10.17 14.13
N SER A 104 13.46 -9.70 14.89
CA SER A 104 14.76 -10.39 15.10
C SER A 104 14.63 -11.78 15.76
N THR A 105 13.46 -12.11 16.28
CA THR A 105 13.17 -13.35 17.03
C THR A 105 12.42 -14.41 16.22
N GLY A 106 12.30 -14.24 14.90
CA GLY A 106 11.65 -15.21 13.99
C GLY A 106 10.16 -14.98 13.75
N PHE A 107 9.40 -14.46 14.72
CA PHE A 107 7.98 -14.10 14.53
C PHE A 107 7.79 -12.61 14.23
N PRO A 108 6.89 -12.27 13.29
CA PRO A 108 6.58 -10.88 12.98
C PRO A 108 6.00 -10.16 14.21
N ARG A 109 6.45 -8.94 14.47
CA ARG A 109 5.86 -8.09 15.50
C ARG A 109 4.90 -7.10 14.89
N GLY A 110 3.67 -7.03 15.41
CA GLY A 110 2.70 -6.01 15.05
C GLY A 110 3.08 -4.65 15.65
N VAL A 111 3.31 -3.67 14.80
CA VAL A 111 3.56 -2.28 15.20
C VAL A 111 2.30 -1.47 14.97
N LEU A 112 1.71 -0.98 16.06
CA LEU A 112 0.53 -0.14 16.02
C LEU A 112 0.89 1.26 15.53
N ASN A 113 0.16 1.75 14.54
CA ASN A 113 0.18 3.13 14.09
C ASN A 113 -1.18 3.74 14.39
N THR A 114 -1.21 4.87 15.08
CA THR A 114 -2.44 5.63 15.33
C THR A 114 -2.72 6.61 14.19
N HIS A 115 -3.92 7.19 14.15
CA HIS A 115 -4.23 8.27 13.21
C HIS A 115 -3.28 9.47 13.39
N GLY A 116 -2.90 9.79 14.62
CA GLY A 116 -1.91 10.82 14.92
C GLY A 116 -0.52 10.51 14.36
N ASN A 117 -0.05 9.25 14.48
CA ASN A 117 1.23 8.86 13.90
C ASN A 117 1.23 9.03 12.37
N LEU A 118 0.14 8.61 11.68
CA LEU A 118 0.04 8.75 10.23
C LEU A 118 -0.02 10.21 9.80
N ALA A 119 -0.75 11.05 10.53
CA ALA A 119 -0.85 12.48 10.26
C ALA A 119 0.49 13.20 10.49
N ALA A 120 1.17 12.91 11.60
CA ALA A 120 2.47 13.49 11.92
C ALA A 120 3.52 13.11 10.87
N ALA A 121 3.61 11.83 10.50
CA ALA A 121 4.54 11.38 9.46
C ALA A 121 4.27 12.06 8.11
N ALA A 122 3.00 12.22 7.73
CA ALA A 122 2.63 12.91 6.51
C ALA A 122 3.01 14.40 6.56
N GLU A 123 2.87 15.06 7.72
CA GLU A 123 3.27 16.47 7.89
C GLU A 123 4.79 16.64 7.89
N MET A 124 5.53 15.75 8.54
CA MET A 124 6.99 15.74 8.49
C MET A 124 7.50 15.60 7.05
N ASN A 125 6.96 14.65 6.28
CA ASN A 125 7.34 14.48 4.88
C ASN A 125 7.01 15.72 4.04
N ARG A 126 5.91 16.40 4.32
CA ARG A 126 5.55 17.65 3.66
C ARG A 126 6.54 18.78 3.99
N SER A 127 6.96 18.89 5.24
CA SER A 127 7.88 19.96 5.68
C SER A 127 9.31 19.79 5.14
N LEU A 128 9.68 18.55 4.77
CA LEU A 128 10.98 18.25 4.16
C LEU A 128 10.98 18.39 2.63
N GLY A 129 9.80 18.43 2.02
CA GLY A 129 9.62 18.56 0.57
C GLY A 129 9.47 20.03 0.15
N GLU A 130 9.44 20.26 -1.16
CA GLU A 130 9.04 21.57 -1.70
C GLU A 130 7.57 21.84 -1.38
N PRO A 131 7.18 23.12 -1.26
CA PRO A 131 5.79 23.51 -1.09
C PRO A 131 4.91 22.88 -2.17
N LEU A 132 3.73 22.38 -1.78
CA LEU A 132 2.75 21.85 -2.72
C LEU A 132 2.37 22.98 -3.68
N ASP A 133 2.66 22.82 -4.95
CA ASP A 133 2.15 23.67 -6.01
C ASP A 133 0.73 23.16 -6.34
N GLU A 134 -0.29 23.88 -5.92
CA GLU A 134 -1.70 23.53 -6.11
C GLU A 134 -2.08 23.36 -7.59
N ASN A 135 -1.28 23.92 -8.50
CA ASN A 135 -1.48 23.81 -9.94
C ASN A 135 -0.81 22.55 -10.54
N ARG A 136 -0.11 21.74 -9.74
CA ARG A 136 0.61 20.58 -10.23
C ARG A 136 0.26 19.32 -9.46
N ILE A 137 -0.50 18.46 -10.13
CA ILE A 137 -0.85 17.15 -9.61
C ILE A 137 0.42 16.28 -9.53
N GLY A 138 0.72 15.76 -8.34
CA GLY A 138 1.78 14.78 -8.14
C GLY A 138 1.49 13.48 -8.90
N VAL A 139 2.48 12.95 -9.59
CA VAL A 139 2.39 11.66 -10.31
C VAL A 139 3.48 10.74 -9.78
N SER A 140 3.09 9.58 -9.29
CA SER A 140 4.02 8.55 -8.80
C SER A 140 3.72 7.21 -9.46
N LEU A 141 4.77 6.51 -9.88
CA LEU A 141 4.72 5.11 -10.27
C LEU A 141 5.36 4.29 -9.16
N ASP A 142 4.61 3.37 -8.53
CA ASP A 142 5.07 2.68 -7.32
C ASP A 142 4.64 1.21 -7.30
N TRP A 143 5.60 0.34 -6.98
CA TRP A 143 5.40 -1.10 -6.77
C TRP A 143 5.57 -1.50 -5.31
N LEU A 144 5.97 -0.58 -4.43
CA LEU A 144 6.29 -0.88 -3.03
C LEU A 144 5.07 -1.45 -2.30
N PRO A 145 5.27 -2.48 -1.48
CA PRO A 145 4.17 -3.18 -0.85
C PRO A 145 3.52 -2.34 0.25
N TRP A 146 2.19 -2.29 0.25
CA TRP A 146 1.42 -1.50 1.23
C TRP A 146 1.36 -2.09 2.64
N HIS A 147 1.85 -3.32 2.81
CA HIS A 147 2.07 -3.91 4.14
C HIS A 147 3.41 -3.45 4.77
N HIS A 148 4.20 -2.68 4.05
CA HIS A 148 5.44 -2.07 4.53
C HIS A 148 5.24 -0.57 4.75
N THR A 149 5.92 -0.01 5.77
CA THR A 149 5.74 1.40 6.15
C THR A 149 6.04 2.37 5.00
N TRP A 150 7.06 2.10 4.18
CA TRP A 150 7.41 2.98 3.08
C TRP A 150 6.31 3.02 2.00
N GLY A 151 5.92 1.89 1.42
CA GLY A 151 4.85 1.86 0.42
C GLY A 151 3.48 2.26 0.98
N GLY A 152 3.12 1.74 2.16
CA GLY A 152 1.79 1.91 2.73
C GLY A 152 1.56 3.20 3.51
N ASN A 153 2.58 3.70 4.24
CA ASN A 153 2.43 4.92 5.05
C ASN A 153 3.00 6.15 4.34
N SER A 154 4.19 6.04 3.73
CA SER A 154 4.81 7.20 3.08
C SER A 154 4.23 7.44 1.69
N ASN A 155 4.36 6.48 0.76
CA ASN A 155 3.99 6.71 -0.64
C ASN A 155 2.46 6.81 -0.82
N LEU A 156 1.71 5.79 -0.41
CA LEU A 156 0.26 5.76 -0.58
C LEU A 156 -0.44 6.93 0.13
N ASN A 157 -0.12 7.16 1.42
CA ASN A 157 -0.74 8.27 2.16
C ASN A 157 -0.27 9.63 1.65
N GLY A 158 1.00 9.75 1.20
CA GLY A 158 1.55 10.96 0.62
C GLY A 158 0.79 11.40 -0.65
N ILE A 159 0.56 10.46 -1.55
CA ILE A 159 -0.20 10.71 -2.78
C ILE A 159 -1.66 11.06 -2.49
N VAL A 160 -2.32 10.33 -1.57
CA VAL A 160 -3.71 10.65 -1.19
C VAL A 160 -3.81 12.04 -0.59
N ARG A 161 -2.87 12.42 0.28
CA ARG A 161 -2.83 13.74 0.91
C ARG A 161 -2.62 14.87 -0.10
N SER A 162 -1.76 14.68 -1.09
CA SER A 162 -1.48 15.68 -2.13
C SER A 162 -2.52 15.70 -3.25
N ALA A 163 -3.59 14.91 -3.16
CA ALA A 163 -4.57 14.70 -4.24
C ALA A 163 -3.89 14.31 -5.57
N GLY A 164 -2.77 13.61 -5.50
CA GLY A 164 -1.98 13.17 -6.63
C GLY A 164 -2.50 11.90 -7.31
N SER A 165 -1.81 11.47 -8.34
CA SER A 165 -2.08 10.24 -9.08
C SER A 165 -1.05 9.17 -8.75
N LEU A 166 -1.51 8.02 -8.26
CA LEU A 166 -0.69 6.83 -8.02
C LEU A 166 -0.95 5.80 -9.11
N TYR A 167 0.08 5.47 -9.85
CA TYR A 167 0.09 4.35 -10.79
C TYR A 167 0.74 3.15 -10.10
N ILE A 168 -0.01 2.06 -10.01
CA ILE A 168 0.47 0.83 -9.36
C ILE A 168 1.27 0.03 -10.38
N ASP A 169 2.56 -0.11 -10.13
CA ASP A 169 3.49 -0.81 -11.00
C ASP A 169 3.49 -2.32 -10.72
N GLY A 170 3.33 -3.13 -11.74
CA GLY A 170 3.49 -4.59 -11.68
C GLY A 170 4.96 -5.02 -11.75
N GLY A 171 5.84 -4.13 -12.24
CA GLY A 171 7.27 -4.36 -12.35
C GLY A 171 7.98 -4.53 -10.98
N ARG A 172 9.15 -5.14 -11.03
CA ARG A 172 10.00 -5.36 -9.84
C ARG A 172 11.48 -5.31 -10.27
N PRO A 173 12.40 -4.83 -9.41
CA PRO A 173 13.83 -4.80 -9.73
C PRO A 173 14.49 -6.18 -9.61
N VAL A 174 13.93 -7.13 -10.35
CA VAL A 174 14.44 -8.51 -10.47
C VAL A 174 14.48 -8.92 -11.94
N PRO A 175 15.33 -9.87 -12.33
CA PRO A 175 15.46 -10.31 -13.71
C PRO A 175 14.09 -10.65 -14.35
N GLY A 176 13.86 -10.14 -15.55
CA GLY A 176 12.66 -10.38 -16.34
C GLY A 176 11.39 -9.64 -15.89
N ARG A 177 11.43 -8.86 -14.79
CA ARG A 177 10.26 -8.12 -14.31
C ARG A 177 10.41 -6.61 -14.31
N PHE A 178 11.60 -6.08 -14.48
CA PHE A 178 11.83 -4.63 -14.50
C PHE A 178 11.37 -3.99 -15.82
N GLN A 179 11.25 -4.80 -16.87
CA GLN A 179 10.77 -4.36 -18.17
C GLN A 179 9.37 -3.72 -18.10
N GLU A 180 8.47 -4.26 -17.26
CA GLU A 180 7.13 -3.69 -17.03
C GLU A 180 7.22 -2.27 -16.45
N THR A 181 8.14 -2.02 -15.50
CA THR A 181 8.41 -0.68 -14.97
C THR A 181 8.87 0.27 -16.08
N LEU A 182 9.76 -0.16 -16.98
CA LEU A 182 10.25 0.66 -18.09
C LEU A 182 9.14 0.98 -19.09
N GLU A 183 8.26 0.03 -19.40
CA GLU A 183 7.08 0.23 -20.24
C GLU A 183 6.14 1.27 -19.64
N ASN A 184 5.84 1.16 -18.35
CA ASN A 184 5.04 2.15 -17.65
C ASN A 184 5.70 3.55 -17.67
N LEU A 185 7.03 3.64 -17.52
CA LEU A 185 7.76 4.91 -17.57
C LEU A 185 7.82 5.52 -18.99
N ARG A 186 7.61 4.74 -20.07
CA ARG A 186 7.42 5.28 -21.42
C ARG A 186 6.07 5.97 -21.59
N GLU A 187 5.07 5.53 -20.85
CA GLU A 187 3.73 6.12 -20.90
C GLU A 187 3.57 7.32 -19.97
N LEU A 188 4.21 7.28 -18.79
CA LEU A 188 4.08 8.33 -17.78
C LEU A 188 5.39 9.11 -17.58
N SER A 189 5.23 10.38 -17.15
CA SER A 189 6.31 11.22 -16.65
C SER A 189 6.07 11.47 -15.15
N PRO A 190 6.72 10.72 -14.24
CA PRO A 190 6.52 10.89 -12.82
C PRO A 190 7.06 12.24 -12.33
N THR A 191 6.41 12.82 -11.32
CA THR A 191 6.95 13.99 -10.62
C THR A 191 7.89 13.58 -9.49
N SER A 192 7.67 12.37 -8.95
CA SER A 192 8.56 11.73 -7.97
C SER A 192 8.67 10.25 -8.29
N PHE A 193 9.87 9.72 -8.15
CA PHE A 193 10.13 8.29 -8.32
C PHE A 193 10.97 7.79 -7.15
N ALA A 194 10.41 6.85 -6.39
CA ALA A 194 11.06 6.29 -5.21
C ALA A 194 11.06 4.76 -5.30
N THR A 195 12.23 4.16 -5.15
CA THR A 195 12.37 2.70 -5.26
C THR A 195 13.57 2.20 -4.45
N VAL A 196 13.76 0.89 -4.42
CA VAL A 196 14.91 0.29 -3.73
C VAL A 196 16.21 0.53 -4.51
N PRO A 197 17.39 0.59 -3.85
CA PRO A 197 18.67 0.86 -4.51
C PRO A 197 18.95 -0.06 -5.70
N ALA A 198 18.55 -1.33 -5.63
CA ALA A 198 18.77 -2.32 -6.69
C ALA A 198 18.05 -1.99 -8.02
N ALA A 199 17.04 -1.13 -8.01
CA ALA A 199 16.34 -0.70 -9.22
C ALA A 199 17.10 0.34 -10.03
N TYR A 200 17.91 1.17 -9.36
CA TYR A 200 18.58 2.30 -10.04
C TYR A 200 19.61 1.88 -11.10
N PRO A 201 20.48 0.87 -10.89
CA PRO A 201 21.36 0.39 -11.96
C PRO A 201 20.59 -0.06 -13.20
N LEU A 202 19.46 -0.77 -13.01
CA LEU A 202 18.61 -1.25 -14.11
C LEU A 202 17.95 -0.07 -14.86
N LEU A 203 17.47 0.92 -14.11
CA LEU A 203 16.92 2.13 -14.68
C LEU A 203 17.95 2.93 -15.45
N LEU A 204 19.16 3.13 -14.88
CA LEU A 204 20.22 3.88 -15.50
C LEU A 204 20.63 3.26 -16.85
N GLU A 205 20.86 1.94 -16.87
CA GLU A 205 21.17 1.21 -18.09
C GLU A 205 20.11 1.43 -19.18
N ALA A 206 18.83 1.42 -18.81
CA ALA A 206 17.73 1.66 -19.75
C ALA A 206 17.70 3.11 -20.25
N LEU A 207 17.92 4.09 -19.36
CA LEU A 207 17.94 5.53 -19.71
C LEU A 207 19.15 5.90 -20.59
N GLU A 208 20.28 5.18 -20.47
CA GLU A 208 21.45 5.37 -21.33
C GLU A 208 21.22 4.89 -22.76
N ARG A 209 20.41 3.83 -22.93
CA ARG A 209 20.14 3.19 -24.22
C ARG A 209 18.92 3.76 -24.96
N ASP A 210 17.99 4.40 -24.24
CA ASP A 210 16.72 4.87 -24.77
C ASP A 210 16.54 6.36 -24.46
N GLU A 211 16.82 7.20 -25.46
CA GLU A 211 16.73 8.66 -25.35
C GLU A 211 15.31 9.16 -25.12
N ASP A 212 14.32 8.51 -25.73
CA ASP A 212 12.92 8.87 -25.58
C ASP A 212 12.41 8.56 -24.17
N LEU A 213 12.78 7.38 -23.63
CA LEU A 213 12.51 7.03 -22.25
C LEU A 213 13.18 8.02 -21.29
N ARG A 214 14.44 8.38 -21.53
CA ARG A 214 15.18 9.35 -20.72
C ARG A 214 14.50 10.72 -20.72
N ALA A 215 14.16 11.23 -21.89
CA ALA A 215 13.46 12.50 -22.04
C ALA A 215 12.11 12.48 -21.33
N LYS A 216 11.35 11.39 -21.47
CA LYS A 216 10.06 11.19 -20.84
C LYS A 216 10.16 11.12 -19.32
N PHE A 217 11.11 10.33 -18.79
CA PHE A 217 11.32 10.13 -17.36
C PHE A 217 11.65 11.45 -16.65
N PHE A 218 12.59 12.24 -17.20
CA PHE A 218 13.02 13.49 -16.59
C PHE A 218 12.10 14.69 -16.88
N LYS A 219 11.12 14.57 -17.76
CA LYS A 219 10.27 15.70 -18.19
C LYS A 219 9.61 16.45 -17.05
N ASN A 220 9.06 15.73 -16.08
CA ASN A 220 8.32 16.31 -14.95
C ASN A 220 8.97 15.98 -13.59
N LEU A 221 10.08 15.23 -13.59
CA LEU A 221 10.70 14.71 -12.38
C LEU A 221 11.29 15.85 -11.54
N ARG A 222 10.98 15.82 -10.23
CA ARG A 222 11.47 16.77 -9.23
C ARG A 222 12.26 16.09 -8.12
N GLY A 223 11.97 14.84 -7.84
CA GLY A 223 12.60 14.09 -6.77
C GLY A 223 12.79 12.62 -7.06
N LEU A 224 13.93 12.12 -6.64
CA LEU A 224 14.27 10.70 -6.60
C LEU A 224 14.46 10.30 -5.14
N GLY A 225 13.93 9.14 -4.77
CA GLY A 225 14.05 8.61 -3.42
C GLY A 225 14.48 7.15 -3.41
N TYR A 226 15.23 6.75 -2.41
CA TYR A 226 15.60 5.36 -2.17
C TYR A 226 15.62 5.07 -0.66
N GLY A 227 15.43 3.78 -0.27
CA GLY A 227 15.43 3.30 1.10
C GLY A 227 15.52 1.78 1.18
#